data_5f2d50e170b260387405ed5077d1d495
#
_entry.id   5f2d50e170b260387405ed5077d1d495
#
_cell.length_a   1.000
_cell.length_b   1.000
_cell.length_c   1.000
_cell.angle_alpha   90.00
_cell.angle_beta   90.00
_cell.angle_gamma   90.00
#
_symmetry.space_group_name_H-M   'P 1'
#
loop_
_entity.id
_entity.type
_entity.pdbx_description
1 polymer ?
#
loop_
_entity_poly.entity_id
_entity_poly.type
_entity_poly.pdbx_seq_one_letter_code
_entity_poly.pdbx_strand_id
1 'polypeptide(L)'
;MRRFMIALLGGAGVLHFLKPEPFDSIVPAGLPGSARAYTYASGVAELGCAAAMACPDEKVRRYGGLATAALMTAVFPANVEMARQWTRAGKGPAWLAVAYGRLPLQLPLIRPGWSVWRSPRR
;
A
#
# COMPACT_ATOMS: atom_id res chain seq x y z
N MET A 1 -14.66 6.03 -4.47
CA MET A 1 -13.22 5.76 -4.20
C MET A 1 -13.00 4.91 -2.96
N ARG A 2 -13.78 5.10 -1.88
CA ARG A 2 -13.64 4.27 -0.67
C ARG A 2 -13.76 2.77 -0.95
N ARG A 3 -14.80 2.35 -1.67
CA ARG A 3 -14.99 0.94 -2.02
C ARG A 3 -13.84 0.37 -2.84
N PHE A 4 -13.32 1.16 -3.77
CA PHE A 4 -12.16 0.79 -4.57
C PHE A 4 -10.93 0.57 -3.67
N MET A 5 -10.69 1.48 -2.73
CA MET A 5 -9.56 1.35 -1.80
C MET A 5 -9.71 0.15 -0.86
N ILE A 6 -10.93 -0.13 -0.40
CA ILE A 6 -11.20 -1.32 0.43
C ILE A 6 -10.85 -2.59 -0.35
N ALA A 7 -11.29 -2.70 -1.59
CA ALA A 7 -10.99 -3.85 -2.43
C ALA A 7 -9.48 -3.97 -2.74
N LEU A 8 -8.84 -2.85 -3.06
CA LEU A 8 -7.41 -2.82 -3.36
C LEU A 8 -6.58 -3.26 -2.16
N LEU A 9 -6.82 -2.66 -0.99
CA LEU A 9 -6.08 -2.95 0.23
C LEU A 9 -6.39 -4.35 0.74
N GLY A 10 -7.64 -4.77 0.67
CA GLY A 10 -8.04 -6.13 1.06
C GLY A 10 -7.36 -7.19 0.20
N GLY A 11 -7.38 -7.01 -1.11
CA GLY A 11 -6.73 -7.91 -2.06
C GLY A 11 -5.22 -7.92 -1.90
N ALA A 12 -4.59 -6.75 -1.83
CA ALA A 12 -3.15 -6.63 -1.65
C ALA A 12 -2.70 -7.21 -0.30
N GLY A 13 -3.45 -6.93 0.76
CA GLY A 13 -3.14 -7.48 2.09
C GLY A 13 -3.18 -9.00 2.12
N VAL A 14 -4.17 -9.62 1.48
CA VAL A 14 -4.24 -11.08 1.36
C VAL A 14 -3.04 -11.61 0.58
N LEU A 15 -2.66 -10.96 -0.53
CA LEU A 15 -1.52 -11.38 -1.33
C LEU A 15 -0.19 -11.32 -0.57
N HIS A 16 -0.05 -10.41 0.39
CA HIS A 16 1.14 -10.34 1.24
C HIS A 16 1.36 -11.63 2.04
N PHE A 17 0.27 -12.35 2.36
CA PHE A 17 0.35 -13.62 3.08
C PHE A 17 0.41 -14.83 2.14
N LEU A 18 -0.30 -14.77 1.01
CA LEU A 18 -0.35 -15.91 0.05
C LEU A 18 0.90 -15.99 -0.82
N LYS A 19 1.42 -14.85 -1.24
CA LYS A 19 2.63 -14.75 -2.07
C LYS A 19 3.52 -13.61 -1.56
N PRO A 20 4.22 -13.83 -0.43
CA PRO A 20 5.04 -12.79 0.16
C PRO A 20 6.34 -12.50 -0.60
N GLU A 21 6.85 -13.45 -1.38
CA GLU A 21 8.17 -13.35 -2.02
C GLU A 21 8.33 -12.08 -2.90
N PRO A 22 7.38 -11.72 -3.79
CA PRO A 22 7.51 -10.48 -4.56
C PRO A 22 7.57 -9.22 -3.70
N PHE A 23 6.85 -9.21 -2.57
CA PHE A 23 6.87 -8.08 -1.64
C PHE A 23 8.17 -8.02 -0.85
N ASP A 24 8.68 -9.19 -0.41
CA ASP A 24 9.96 -9.29 0.30
C ASP A 24 11.08 -8.68 -0.53
N SER A 25 11.08 -8.93 -1.84
CA SER A 25 12.15 -8.50 -2.73
C SER A 25 12.25 -6.99 -2.89
N ILE A 26 11.19 -6.25 -2.62
CA ILE A 26 11.17 -4.78 -2.75
C ILE A 26 11.26 -4.05 -1.41
N VAL A 27 11.42 -4.77 -0.30
CA VAL A 27 11.75 -4.14 0.99
C VAL A 27 13.17 -3.60 0.91
N PRO A 28 13.41 -2.29 1.21
CA PRO A 28 14.76 -1.74 1.16
C PRO A 28 15.71 -2.50 2.09
N ALA A 29 16.87 -2.89 1.55
CA ALA A 29 17.85 -3.73 2.26
C ALA A 29 18.45 -3.05 3.50
N GLY A 30 18.44 -1.72 3.55
CA GLY A 30 18.98 -0.96 4.68
C GLY A 30 18.10 -0.94 5.92
N LEU A 31 16.88 -1.47 5.85
CA LEU A 31 15.98 -1.48 6.99
C LEU A 31 16.34 -2.61 7.97
N PRO A 32 16.23 -2.35 9.30
CA PRO A 32 16.51 -3.37 10.30
C PRO A 32 15.44 -4.46 10.30
N GLY A 33 15.83 -5.69 10.62
CA GLY A 33 14.92 -6.84 10.66
C GLY A 33 14.86 -7.59 9.33
N SER A 34 13.93 -8.54 9.25
CA SER A 34 13.76 -9.36 8.06
C SER A 34 12.77 -8.72 7.07
N ALA A 35 12.99 -8.93 5.77
CA ALA A 35 12.06 -8.49 4.73
C ALA A 35 10.66 -9.10 4.95
N ARG A 36 10.59 -10.38 5.35
CA ARG A 36 9.32 -11.07 5.60
C ARG A 36 8.51 -10.38 6.71
N ALA A 37 9.18 -9.87 7.75
CA ALA A 37 8.50 -9.15 8.83
C ALA A 37 7.83 -7.88 8.31
N TYR A 38 8.48 -7.13 7.44
CA TYR A 38 7.89 -5.94 6.81
C TYR A 38 6.74 -6.30 5.89
N THR A 39 6.85 -7.38 5.11
CA THR A 39 5.78 -7.86 4.23
C THR A 39 4.54 -8.21 5.04
N TYR A 40 4.68 -8.99 6.10
CA TYR A 40 3.54 -9.38 6.93
C TYR A 40 2.96 -8.20 7.70
N ALA A 41 3.79 -7.31 8.23
CA ALA A 41 3.32 -6.11 8.90
C ALA A 41 2.52 -5.22 7.96
N SER A 42 2.99 -5.04 6.73
CA SER A 42 2.27 -4.29 5.70
C SER A 42 0.94 -4.95 5.35
N GLY A 43 0.91 -6.28 5.24
CA GLY A 43 -0.32 -7.04 4.97
C GLY A 43 -1.35 -6.84 6.07
N VAL A 44 -0.95 -6.94 7.33
CA VAL A 44 -1.82 -6.69 8.49
C VAL A 44 -2.34 -5.25 8.47
N ALA A 45 -1.46 -4.28 8.20
CA ALA A 45 -1.83 -2.87 8.13
C ALA A 45 -2.85 -2.62 7.00
N GLU A 46 -2.64 -3.22 5.83
CA GLU A 46 -3.55 -3.08 4.69
C GLU A 46 -4.93 -3.70 4.99
N LEU A 47 -4.96 -4.89 5.56
CA LEU A 47 -6.21 -5.55 5.94
C LEU A 47 -6.93 -4.75 7.03
N GLY A 48 -6.20 -4.24 8.02
CA GLY A 48 -6.74 -3.39 9.07
C GLY A 48 -7.35 -2.11 8.52
N CYS A 49 -6.66 -1.44 7.59
CA CYS A 49 -7.18 -0.24 6.93
C CYS A 49 -8.45 -0.54 6.13
N ALA A 50 -8.46 -1.65 5.37
CA ALA A 50 -9.63 -2.06 4.60
C ALA A 50 -10.83 -2.32 5.52
N ALA A 51 -10.62 -3.07 6.59
CA ALA A 51 -11.67 -3.37 7.56
C ALA A 51 -12.19 -2.10 8.25
N ALA A 52 -11.30 -1.20 8.65
CA ALA A 52 -11.69 0.05 9.30
C ALA A 52 -12.49 0.94 8.37
N MET A 53 -12.08 1.07 7.10
CA MET A 53 -12.81 1.89 6.12
C MET A 53 -14.15 1.27 5.73
N ALA A 54 -14.31 -0.04 5.87
CA ALA A 54 -15.57 -0.74 5.63
C ALA A 54 -16.52 -0.70 6.85
N CYS A 55 -16.02 -0.27 8.01
CA CYS A 55 -16.78 -0.26 9.26
C CYS A 55 -17.92 0.77 9.19
N PRO A 56 -19.13 0.43 9.68
CA PRO A 56 -20.23 1.39 9.76
C PRO A 56 -20.00 2.49 10.81
N ASP A 57 -19.16 2.25 11.81
CA ASP A 57 -18.82 3.27 12.81
C ASP A 57 -17.99 4.38 12.15
N GLU A 58 -18.51 5.61 12.20
CA GLU A 58 -17.90 6.77 11.54
C GLU A 58 -16.50 7.06 12.05
N LYS A 59 -16.30 6.99 13.37
CA LYS A 59 -15.00 7.27 13.98
C LYS A 59 -13.94 6.27 13.52
N VAL A 60 -14.27 4.98 13.55
CA VAL A 60 -13.38 3.91 13.08
C VAL A 60 -13.07 4.10 11.59
N ARG A 61 -14.08 4.39 10.78
CA ARG A 61 -13.92 4.60 9.34
C ARG A 61 -13.01 5.79 9.05
N ARG A 62 -13.16 6.89 9.76
CA ARG A 62 -12.33 8.07 9.57
C ARG A 62 -10.87 7.80 9.93
N TYR A 63 -10.61 7.16 11.06
CA TYR A 63 -9.24 6.77 11.43
C TYR A 63 -8.65 5.75 10.46
N GLY A 64 -9.48 4.85 9.93
CA GLY A 64 -9.07 3.95 8.85
C GLY A 64 -8.60 4.70 7.61
N GLY A 65 -9.31 5.78 7.25
CA GLY A 65 -8.90 6.67 6.15
C GLY A 65 -7.56 7.33 6.39
N LEU A 66 -7.36 7.86 7.59
CA LEU A 66 -6.08 8.47 7.97
C LEU A 66 -4.94 7.45 7.94
N ALA A 67 -5.17 6.27 8.51
CA ALA A 67 -4.18 5.19 8.50
C ALA A 67 -3.85 4.75 7.07
N THR A 68 -4.84 4.70 6.18
CA THR A 68 -4.64 4.38 4.76
C THR A 68 -3.75 5.42 4.08
N ALA A 69 -4.01 6.70 4.30
CA ALA A 69 -3.19 7.77 3.74
C ALA A 69 -1.73 7.66 4.24
N ALA A 70 -1.54 7.40 5.52
CA ALA A 70 -0.22 7.19 6.11
C ALA A 70 0.48 5.96 5.51
N LEU A 71 -0.25 4.85 5.36
CA LEU A 71 0.27 3.61 4.80
C LEU A 71 0.71 3.80 3.34
N MET A 72 -0.12 4.45 2.53
CA MET A 72 0.20 4.71 1.13
C MET A 72 1.46 5.58 1.00
N THR A 73 1.65 6.51 1.93
CA THR A 73 2.87 7.31 1.99
C THR A 73 4.08 6.44 2.39
N ALA A 74 3.90 5.58 3.39
CA ALA A 74 4.97 4.73 3.92
C ALA A 74 5.44 3.66 2.93
N VAL A 75 4.58 3.17 2.02
CA VAL A 75 4.97 2.16 1.03
C VAL A 75 5.66 2.78 -0.20
N PHE A 76 5.70 4.09 -0.31
CA PHE A 76 6.38 4.75 -1.42
C PHE A 76 7.85 4.34 -1.56
N PRO A 77 8.66 4.26 -0.48
CA PRO A 77 10.03 3.77 -0.57
C PRO A 77 10.15 2.36 -1.17
N ALA A 78 9.22 1.46 -0.87
CA ALA A 78 9.21 0.12 -1.47
C ALA A 78 8.96 0.18 -2.97
N ASN A 79 8.07 1.07 -3.42
CA ASN A 79 7.82 1.26 -4.85
C ASN A 79 9.05 1.84 -5.57
N VAL A 80 9.77 2.76 -4.94
CA VAL A 80 11.04 3.29 -5.46
C VAL A 80 12.07 2.16 -5.58
N GLU A 81 12.19 1.32 -4.56
CA GLU A 81 13.12 0.19 -4.56
C GLU A 81 12.78 -0.82 -5.66
N MET A 82 11.48 -1.09 -5.88
CA MET A 82 11.03 -1.94 -6.98
C MET A 82 11.49 -1.39 -8.34
N ALA A 83 11.31 -0.08 -8.57
CA ALA A 83 11.74 0.56 -9.81
C ALA A 83 13.24 0.44 -10.00
N ARG A 84 14.03 0.65 -8.95
CA ARG A 84 15.49 0.50 -8.97
C ARG A 84 15.91 -0.93 -9.31
N GLN A 85 15.33 -1.93 -8.62
CA GLN A 85 15.66 -3.35 -8.84
C GLN A 85 15.33 -3.78 -10.25
N TRP A 86 14.16 -3.39 -10.76
CA TRP A 86 13.74 -3.77 -12.11
C TRP A 86 14.59 -3.12 -13.18
N THR A 87 15.05 -1.89 -12.95
CA THR A 87 16.00 -1.21 -13.85
C THR A 87 17.33 -1.95 -13.90
N ARG A 88 17.88 -2.32 -12.72
CA ARG A 88 19.14 -3.05 -12.62
C ARG A 88 19.06 -4.45 -13.24
N ALA A 89 17.90 -5.11 -13.10
CA ALA A 89 17.67 -6.44 -13.65
C ALA A 89 17.48 -6.44 -15.17
N GLY A 90 17.42 -5.26 -15.81
CA GLY A 90 17.22 -5.14 -17.25
C GLY A 90 15.84 -5.59 -17.71
N LYS A 91 14.82 -5.38 -16.89
CA LYS A 91 13.44 -5.71 -17.25
C LYS A 91 13.01 -4.95 -18.50
N GLY A 92 12.15 -5.58 -19.33
CA GLY A 92 11.66 -4.98 -20.55
C GLY A 92 10.87 -3.69 -20.34
N PRO A 93 10.69 -2.88 -21.42
CA PRO A 93 10.04 -1.55 -21.30
C PRO A 93 8.65 -1.60 -20.65
N ALA A 94 7.86 -2.65 -20.90
CA ALA A 94 6.53 -2.78 -20.31
C ALA A 94 6.60 -2.89 -18.77
N TRP A 95 7.56 -3.66 -18.25
CA TRP A 95 7.76 -3.81 -16.82
C TRP A 95 8.26 -2.53 -16.17
N LEU A 96 9.21 -1.84 -16.83
CA LEU A 96 9.70 -0.56 -16.34
C LEU A 96 8.61 0.52 -16.34
N ALA A 97 7.74 0.51 -17.35
CA ALA A 97 6.59 1.43 -17.40
C ALA A 97 5.67 1.22 -16.19
N VAL A 98 5.41 -0.03 -15.80
CA VAL A 98 4.63 -0.34 -14.60
C VAL A 98 5.33 0.16 -13.35
N ALA A 99 6.64 -0.14 -13.19
CA ALA A 99 7.40 0.24 -12.01
C ALA A 99 7.46 1.77 -11.83
N TYR A 100 7.81 2.50 -12.87
CA TYR A 100 7.92 3.96 -12.82
C TYR A 100 6.56 4.64 -12.80
N GLY A 101 5.56 4.08 -13.50
CA GLY A 101 4.20 4.60 -13.49
C GLY A 101 3.53 4.52 -12.13
N ARG A 102 3.88 3.53 -11.31
CA ARG A 102 3.35 3.40 -9.94
C ARG A 102 3.78 4.53 -9.01
N LEU A 103 4.94 5.15 -9.25
CA LEU A 103 5.44 6.22 -8.40
C LEU A 103 4.51 7.45 -8.40
N PRO A 104 4.16 8.05 -9.55
CA PRO A 104 3.20 9.15 -9.54
C PRO A 104 1.78 8.72 -9.19
N LEU A 105 1.38 7.46 -9.48
CA LEU A 105 0.06 6.94 -9.10
C LEU A 105 -0.11 6.78 -7.59
N GLN A 106 0.99 6.69 -6.85
CA GLN A 106 0.94 6.63 -5.39
C GLN A 106 0.28 7.86 -4.78
N LEU A 107 0.52 9.03 -5.34
CA LEU A 107 -0.05 10.29 -4.85
C LEU A 107 -1.59 10.29 -4.93
N PRO A 108 -2.22 9.93 -6.06
CA PRO A 108 -3.68 9.79 -6.11
C PRO A 108 -4.23 8.73 -5.14
N LEU A 109 -3.46 7.68 -4.81
CA LEU A 109 -3.90 6.64 -3.90
C LEU A 109 -3.91 7.10 -2.42
N ILE A 110 -3.15 8.13 -2.08
CA ILE A 110 -3.18 8.73 -0.74
C ILE A 110 -4.48 9.51 -0.53
N ARG A 111 -4.96 10.17 -1.56
CA ARG A 111 -6.09 11.09 -1.51
C ARG A 111 -7.40 10.45 -1.01
N PRO A 112 -7.80 9.23 -1.44
CA PRO A 112 -9.03 8.61 -0.95
C PRO A 112 -9.04 8.40 0.56
N GLY A 113 -7.92 7.94 1.15
CA GLY A 113 -7.81 7.78 2.60
C GLY A 113 -7.96 9.12 3.32
N TRP A 114 -7.29 10.15 2.83
CA TRP A 114 -7.39 11.50 3.37
C TRP A 114 -8.80 12.05 3.27
N SER A 115 -9.49 11.80 2.16
CA SER A 115 -10.88 12.21 1.97
C SER A 115 -11.81 11.54 2.97
N VAL A 116 -11.62 10.26 3.26
CA VAL A 116 -12.41 9.52 4.27
C VAL A 116 -12.17 10.13 5.65
N TRP A 117 -10.92 10.46 6.00
CA TRP A 117 -10.59 11.12 7.27
C TRP A 117 -11.31 12.45 7.42
N ARG A 118 -11.34 13.25 6.35
CA ARG A 118 -11.93 14.59 6.34
C ARG A 118 -13.43 14.62 6.11
N SER A 119 -14.07 13.49 5.86
CA SER A 119 -15.51 13.42 5.59
C SER A 119 -16.31 14.06 6.73
N PRO A 120 -17.29 14.94 6.41
CA PRO A 120 -18.18 15.50 7.44
C PRO A 120 -18.97 14.38 8.14
N ARG A 121 -19.28 14.63 9.38
CA ARG A 121 -20.19 13.75 10.12
C ARG A 121 -21.57 13.81 9.46
N ARG A 122 -22.12 12.65 9.19
CA ARG A 122 -23.48 12.51 8.66
C ARG A 122 -24.36 11.85 9.70
#